data_b1b5c711f8c91ad95ae4062ab9f5d6fc
#
_entry.id   b1b5c711f8c91ad95ae4062ab9f5d6fc
#
_cell.length_a   1.000
_cell.length_b   1.000
_cell.length_c   1.000
_cell.angle_alpha   90.00
_cell.angle_beta   90.00
_cell.angle_gamma   90.00
#
_symmetry.space_group_name_H-M   'P 1'
#
loop_
_entity.id
_entity.type
_entity.pdbx_description
1 polymer ?
#
loop_
_entity_poly.entity_id
_entity_poly.type
_entity_poly.pdbx_seq_one_letter_code
_entity_poly.pdbx_strand_id
1 'polypeptide(L)'
;MKQEKSMAEQLNVCGKSYRILRLLGHGKGGYSYLAEGDGQQVVVKQIHHEPCDYYAFGNKIEAEQRDYERLQAAGIRMPQMLAIDPEAERIVKEYIEGFTVFELVKSGTSAVPYLAQVRDMAAKAKAVGLNIDYFPTNFVVRDGLIWYVDYECNEYMDEWSFENWGIRYWKRTPEFEAYLKDHAPSITIREERITAEEYVGFLKRTDLGSQYPKERFEERIARLVKTVSISLAARNEQGLLVGVLFGLTDYAYWLYITDLGVDRDYTRQGIGKRLMKTAHQLAGGEKDIAVYLIANENAVPFYVKLGMKRAEDVMQYNHIEWTEFTVT
;
A
#
# COMPACT_ATOMS: atom_id res chain seq x y z
N MET A 1 15.92 14.27 31.43
CA MET A 1 15.43 14.08 30.05
C MET A 1 14.42 12.96 30.07
N LYS A 2 13.13 13.30 29.99
CA LYS A 2 12.05 12.30 29.92
C LYS A 2 11.97 11.82 28.47
N GLN A 3 12.12 10.51 28.26
CA GLN A 3 11.78 9.84 27.02
C GLN A 3 10.27 10.01 26.80
N GLU A 4 9.87 10.82 25.86
CA GLU A 4 8.54 10.73 25.26
C GLU A 4 8.48 9.44 24.43
N LYS A 5 7.96 8.38 25.05
CA LYS A 5 7.44 7.24 24.32
C LYS A 5 6.32 7.80 23.44
N SER A 6 6.47 7.76 22.12
CA SER A 6 5.36 7.86 21.19
C SER A 6 4.28 6.89 21.67
N MET A 7 3.19 7.40 22.22
CA MET A 7 2.05 6.58 22.62
C MET A 7 1.46 6.04 21.33
N ALA A 8 1.60 4.73 21.11
CA ALA A 8 0.89 4.07 20.04
C ALA A 8 -0.60 4.40 20.18
N GLU A 9 -1.21 4.88 19.11
CA GLU A 9 -2.61 5.28 19.11
C GLU A 9 -3.48 4.09 19.51
N GLN A 10 -4.38 4.27 20.48
CA GLN A 10 -5.22 3.22 21.02
C GLN A 10 -6.70 3.55 20.81
N LEU A 11 -7.49 2.54 20.49
CA LEU A 11 -8.94 2.63 20.42
C LEU A 11 -9.56 1.79 21.54
N ASN A 12 -10.51 2.37 22.28
CA ASN A 12 -11.28 1.65 23.28
C ASN A 12 -12.60 1.17 22.68
N VAL A 13 -12.95 -0.09 22.87
CA VAL A 13 -14.21 -0.70 22.43
C VAL A 13 -14.77 -1.53 23.59
N CYS A 14 -15.94 -1.24 24.06
CA CYS A 14 -16.59 -1.91 25.18
C CYS A 14 -15.66 -2.06 26.42
N GLY A 15 -14.88 -1.02 26.75
CA GLY A 15 -13.97 -1.02 27.88
C GLY A 15 -12.63 -1.76 27.66
N LYS A 16 -12.40 -2.36 26.51
CA LYS A 16 -11.11 -2.94 26.11
C LYS A 16 -10.31 -1.98 25.25
N SER A 17 -8.99 -1.93 25.45
CA SER A 17 -8.06 -1.10 24.68
C SER A 17 -7.39 -1.91 23.59
N TYR A 18 -7.37 -1.38 22.37
CA TYR A 18 -6.75 -1.98 21.20
C TYR A 18 -5.67 -1.04 20.66
N ARG A 19 -4.44 -1.53 20.57
CA ARG A 19 -3.31 -0.80 20.03
C ARG A 19 -3.35 -0.86 18.51
N ILE A 20 -3.44 0.29 17.84
CA ILE A 20 -3.41 0.37 16.38
C ILE A 20 -2.02 -0.03 15.88
N LEU A 21 -1.99 -0.95 14.92
CA LEU A 21 -0.80 -1.38 14.20
C LEU A 21 -0.67 -0.67 12.85
N ARG A 22 -1.76 -0.60 12.09
CA ARG A 22 -1.83 0.11 10.81
C ARG A 22 -3.26 0.32 10.34
N LEU A 23 -3.46 1.28 9.44
CA LEU A 23 -4.70 1.42 8.67
C LEU A 23 -4.78 0.32 7.61
N LEU A 24 -5.91 -0.38 7.52
CA LEU A 24 -6.21 -1.37 6.48
C LEU A 24 -7.00 -0.77 5.33
N GLY A 25 -7.89 0.17 5.61
CA GLY A 25 -8.72 0.82 4.61
C GLY A 25 -9.55 1.96 5.15
N HIS A 26 -9.91 2.86 4.26
CA HIS A 26 -10.85 3.95 4.47
C HIS A 26 -11.98 3.79 3.45
N GLY A 27 -13.14 3.41 3.91
CA GLY A 27 -14.34 3.24 3.10
C GLY A 27 -15.43 4.26 3.43
N LYS A 28 -16.54 4.22 2.72
CA LYS A 28 -17.72 5.11 2.94
C LYS A 28 -18.28 4.99 4.36
N GLY A 29 -18.16 3.82 4.98
CA GLY A 29 -18.71 3.53 6.31
C GLY A 29 -17.77 3.85 7.47
N GLY A 30 -16.44 3.87 7.27
CA GLY A 30 -15.49 4.04 8.36
C GLY A 30 -14.06 3.73 7.99
N TYR A 31 -13.19 3.89 8.99
CA TYR A 31 -11.78 3.50 8.96
C TYR A 31 -11.63 2.10 9.55
N SER A 32 -10.96 1.20 8.85
CA SER A 32 -10.63 -0.13 9.33
C SER A 32 -9.15 -0.19 9.70
N TYR A 33 -8.86 -0.51 10.96
CA TYR A 33 -7.50 -0.61 11.48
C TYR A 33 -7.17 -2.06 11.84
N LEU A 34 -5.98 -2.53 11.45
CA LEU A 34 -5.38 -3.68 12.12
C LEU A 34 -4.93 -3.22 13.49
N ALA A 35 -5.38 -3.91 14.52
CA ALA A 35 -5.08 -3.59 15.90
C ALA A 35 -4.74 -4.87 16.69
N GLU A 36 -4.13 -4.69 17.85
CA GLU A 36 -3.80 -5.76 18.78
C GLU A 36 -4.49 -5.50 20.12
N GLY A 37 -5.19 -6.52 20.62
CA GLY A 37 -5.79 -6.53 21.95
C GLY A 37 -5.72 -7.93 22.55
N ASP A 38 -5.39 -8.06 23.83
CA ASP A 38 -5.23 -9.33 24.56
C ASP A 38 -4.27 -10.33 23.85
N GLY A 39 -3.23 -9.80 23.16
CA GLY A 39 -2.25 -10.62 22.42
C GLY A 39 -2.77 -11.18 21.09
N GLN A 40 -3.93 -10.76 20.62
CA GLN A 40 -4.51 -11.18 19.35
C GLN A 40 -4.65 -10.00 18.38
N GLN A 41 -4.43 -10.29 17.11
CA GLN A 41 -4.70 -9.32 16.04
C GLN A 41 -6.17 -9.35 15.66
N VAL A 42 -6.76 -8.17 15.57
CA VAL A 42 -8.16 -7.95 15.22
C VAL A 42 -8.29 -6.79 14.24
N VAL A 43 -9.43 -6.65 13.60
CA VAL A 43 -9.80 -5.44 12.89
C VAL A 43 -10.72 -4.59 13.77
N VAL A 44 -10.34 -3.34 14.00
CA VAL A 44 -11.21 -2.33 14.62
C VAL A 44 -11.71 -1.39 13.53
N LYS A 45 -13.03 -1.39 13.29
CA LYS A 45 -13.68 -0.45 12.39
C LYS A 45 -14.22 0.72 13.20
N GLN A 46 -13.75 1.93 12.91
CA GLN A 46 -14.27 3.19 13.45
C GLN A 46 -15.21 3.79 12.41
N ILE A 47 -16.47 3.94 12.73
CA ILE A 47 -17.43 4.64 11.87
C ILE A 47 -17.07 6.12 11.82
N HIS A 48 -17.29 6.76 10.68
CA HIS A 48 -17.18 8.20 10.48
C HIS A 48 -18.46 8.77 9.83
N HIS A 49 -18.65 10.08 9.97
CA HIS A 49 -19.78 10.80 9.42
C HIS A 49 -19.35 11.83 8.36
N GLU A 50 -18.25 11.55 7.66
CA GLU A 50 -17.81 12.38 6.54
C GLU A 50 -18.90 12.44 5.46
N PRO A 51 -19.16 13.62 4.87
CA PRO A 51 -20.17 13.77 3.82
C PRO A 51 -19.89 12.82 2.64
N CYS A 52 -20.92 12.13 2.18
CA CYS A 52 -20.84 11.30 0.98
C CYS A 52 -22.01 11.69 0.07
N ASP A 53 -21.71 12.11 -1.15
CA ASP A 53 -22.72 12.64 -2.11
C ASP A 53 -23.75 11.61 -2.58
N TYR A 54 -23.53 10.32 -2.29
CA TYR A 54 -24.33 9.21 -2.84
C TYR A 54 -25.11 8.42 -1.80
N TYR A 55 -25.02 8.75 -0.50
CA TYR A 55 -25.65 7.93 0.55
C TYR A 55 -26.11 8.76 1.74
N ALA A 56 -27.41 8.70 2.03
CA ALA A 56 -27.97 9.15 3.30
C ALA A 56 -27.85 7.96 4.29
N PHE A 57 -26.82 7.98 5.12
CA PHE A 57 -26.65 6.95 6.14
C PHE A 57 -27.65 7.19 7.29
N GLY A 58 -28.50 6.20 7.58
CA GLY A 58 -29.13 6.05 8.88
C GLY A 58 -28.09 5.71 9.97
N ASN A 59 -28.50 4.97 10.98
CA ASN A 59 -27.57 4.47 12.01
C ASN A 59 -26.64 3.41 11.39
N LYS A 60 -25.38 3.79 11.08
CA LYS A 60 -24.40 2.92 10.42
C LYS A 60 -24.06 1.68 11.27
N ILE A 61 -23.96 1.83 12.58
CA ILE A 61 -23.68 0.73 13.51
C ILE A 61 -24.79 -0.33 13.47
N GLU A 62 -26.04 0.10 13.52
CA GLU A 62 -27.19 -0.82 13.42
C GLU A 62 -27.24 -1.50 12.03
N ALA A 63 -26.91 -0.75 10.98
CA ALA A 63 -26.86 -1.30 9.63
C ALA A 63 -25.78 -2.41 9.52
N GLU A 64 -24.57 -2.19 10.01
CA GLU A 64 -23.48 -3.18 10.03
C GLU A 64 -23.86 -4.44 10.82
N GLN A 65 -24.48 -4.28 11.99
CA GLN A 65 -24.95 -5.43 12.78
C GLN A 65 -26.03 -6.21 12.06
N ARG A 66 -27.06 -5.54 11.56
CA ARG A 66 -28.16 -6.16 10.81
C ARG A 66 -27.65 -6.93 9.59
N ASP A 67 -26.75 -6.32 8.82
CA ASP A 67 -26.23 -6.90 7.60
C ASP A 67 -25.30 -8.08 7.92
N TYR A 68 -24.51 -8.03 9.01
CA TYR A 68 -23.77 -9.17 9.53
C TYR A 68 -24.67 -10.37 9.84
N GLU A 69 -25.78 -10.14 10.57
CA GLU A 69 -26.73 -11.19 10.93
C GLU A 69 -27.40 -11.83 9.70
N ARG A 70 -27.77 -11.00 8.69
CA ARG A 70 -28.36 -11.47 7.43
C ARG A 70 -27.37 -12.33 6.63
N LEU A 71 -26.11 -11.90 6.51
CA LEU A 71 -25.08 -12.61 5.78
C LEU A 71 -24.65 -13.90 6.51
N GLN A 72 -24.61 -13.87 7.85
CA GLN A 72 -24.35 -15.07 8.65
C GLN A 72 -25.44 -16.12 8.45
N ALA A 73 -26.72 -15.71 8.50
CA ALA A 73 -27.87 -16.57 8.24
C ALA A 73 -27.87 -17.15 6.82
N ALA A 74 -27.39 -16.39 5.83
CA ALA A 74 -27.20 -16.85 4.45
C ALA A 74 -26.03 -17.83 4.28
N GLY A 75 -25.18 -18.04 5.30
CA GLY A 75 -24.02 -18.91 5.25
C GLY A 75 -22.85 -18.35 4.42
N ILE A 76 -22.72 -17.03 4.39
CA ILE A 76 -21.56 -16.36 3.79
C ILE A 76 -20.34 -16.53 4.70
N ARG A 77 -19.20 -16.95 4.15
CA ARG A 77 -17.95 -17.04 4.90
C ARG A 77 -17.39 -15.65 5.11
N MET A 78 -17.38 -15.17 6.35
CA MET A 78 -16.93 -13.85 6.73
C MET A 78 -16.26 -13.84 8.12
N PRO A 79 -15.47 -12.81 8.49
CA PRO A 79 -14.92 -12.67 9.83
C PRO A 79 -16.01 -12.69 10.88
N GLN A 80 -15.70 -13.25 12.04
CA GLN A 80 -16.60 -13.17 13.19
C GLN A 80 -16.63 -11.73 13.73
N MET A 81 -17.83 -11.21 14.02
CA MET A 81 -17.99 -10.00 14.81
C MET A 81 -17.73 -10.32 16.28
N LEU A 82 -16.70 -9.71 16.87
CA LEU A 82 -16.22 -9.99 18.21
C LEU A 82 -16.81 -9.03 19.26
N ALA A 83 -16.99 -7.78 18.89
CA ALA A 83 -17.62 -6.76 19.73
C ALA A 83 -18.21 -5.65 18.88
N ILE A 84 -19.25 -5.01 19.42
CA ILE A 84 -19.86 -3.80 18.85
C ILE A 84 -20.06 -2.80 19.99
N ASP A 85 -19.66 -1.57 19.78
CA ASP A 85 -19.77 -0.44 20.71
C ASP A 85 -20.55 0.67 20.03
N PRO A 86 -21.86 0.74 20.24
CA PRO A 86 -22.69 1.75 19.59
C PRO A 86 -22.39 3.19 20.05
N GLU A 87 -21.94 3.38 21.29
CA GLU A 87 -21.63 4.71 21.82
C GLU A 87 -20.33 5.26 21.23
N ALA A 88 -19.31 4.41 21.10
CA ALA A 88 -18.04 4.78 20.47
C ALA A 88 -18.09 4.65 18.94
N GLU A 89 -19.19 4.13 18.36
CA GLU A 89 -19.36 3.83 16.93
C GLU A 89 -18.21 2.96 16.38
N ARG A 90 -17.90 1.86 17.09
CA ARG A 90 -16.81 0.95 16.78
C ARG A 90 -17.27 -0.49 16.73
N ILE A 91 -16.61 -1.24 15.82
CA ILE A 91 -16.82 -2.69 15.67
C ILE A 91 -15.46 -3.35 15.74
N VAL A 92 -15.37 -4.45 16.51
CA VAL A 92 -14.21 -5.34 16.52
C VAL A 92 -14.60 -6.61 15.79
N LYS A 93 -13.79 -7.01 14.81
CA LYS A 93 -13.97 -8.26 14.06
C LYS A 93 -12.68 -9.06 13.95
N GLU A 94 -12.81 -10.34 13.70
CA GLU A 94 -11.68 -11.24 13.42
C GLU A 94 -10.82 -10.65 12.30
N TYR A 95 -9.49 -10.73 12.47
CA TYR A 95 -8.57 -10.40 11.38
C TYR A 95 -8.33 -11.65 10.52
N ILE A 96 -8.64 -11.55 9.25
CA ILE A 96 -8.33 -12.58 8.26
C ILE A 96 -6.99 -12.22 7.63
N GLU A 97 -5.93 -12.91 8.04
CA GLU A 97 -4.61 -12.72 7.48
C GLU A 97 -4.54 -13.31 6.06
N GLY A 98 -4.09 -12.51 5.09
CA GLY A 98 -3.96 -12.94 3.70
C GLY A 98 -3.94 -11.77 2.73
N PHE A 99 -3.89 -12.09 1.44
CA PHE A 99 -3.99 -11.10 0.37
C PHE A 99 -5.44 -10.94 -0.08
N THR A 100 -5.83 -9.71 -0.38
CA THR A 100 -7.11 -9.49 -1.06
C THR A 100 -7.06 -10.05 -2.48
N VAL A 101 -8.21 -10.43 -3.00
CA VAL A 101 -8.32 -10.84 -4.42
C VAL A 101 -7.89 -9.70 -5.34
N PHE A 102 -8.13 -8.45 -4.95
CA PHE A 102 -7.65 -7.27 -5.67
C PHE A 102 -6.13 -7.22 -5.78
N GLU A 103 -5.41 -7.47 -4.68
CA GLU A 103 -3.93 -7.51 -4.68
C GLU A 103 -3.40 -8.65 -5.56
N LEU A 104 -4.04 -9.82 -5.53
CA LEU A 104 -3.68 -10.93 -6.41
C LEU A 104 -3.82 -10.55 -7.88
N VAL A 105 -4.99 -10.03 -8.30
CA VAL A 105 -5.22 -9.60 -9.68
C VAL A 105 -4.26 -8.47 -10.07
N LYS A 106 -4.04 -7.50 -9.20
CA LYS A 106 -3.09 -6.39 -9.41
C LYS A 106 -1.67 -6.88 -9.58
N SER A 107 -1.25 -7.92 -8.86
CA SER A 107 0.10 -8.51 -9.00
C SER A 107 0.27 -9.38 -10.26
N GLY A 108 -0.83 -9.67 -10.98
CA GLY A 108 -0.86 -10.59 -12.11
C GLY A 108 -1.11 -12.05 -11.71
N THR A 109 -1.38 -12.31 -10.43
CA THR A 109 -1.78 -13.64 -9.97
C THR A 109 -3.22 -13.91 -10.35
N SER A 110 -3.49 -15.12 -10.85
CA SER A 110 -4.84 -15.49 -11.31
C SER A 110 -5.79 -15.70 -10.14
N ALA A 111 -6.96 -15.04 -10.15
CA ALA A 111 -8.05 -15.29 -9.22
C ALA A 111 -9.00 -16.43 -9.68
N VAL A 112 -8.72 -17.09 -10.81
CA VAL A 112 -9.55 -18.20 -11.34
C VAL A 112 -9.84 -19.30 -10.31
N PRO A 113 -8.89 -19.72 -9.45
CA PRO A 113 -9.17 -20.73 -8.43
C PRO A 113 -10.29 -20.36 -7.44
N TYR A 114 -10.56 -19.07 -7.28
CA TYR A 114 -11.54 -18.55 -6.32
C TYR A 114 -12.91 -18.24 -6.93
N LEU A 115 -13.06 -18.29 -8.27
CA LEU A 115 -14.32 -17.96 -8.96
C LEU A 115 -15.49 -18.88 -8.55
N ALA A 116 -15.22 -20.16 -8.33
CA ALA A 116 -16.26 -21.09 -7.88
C ALA A 116 -16.77 -20.72 -6.46
N GLN A 117 -15.87 -20.28 -5.59
CA GLN A 117 -16.22 -19.90 -4.22
C GLN A 117 -17.04 -18.61 -4.15
N VAL A 118 -16.66 -17.57 -4.92
CA VAL A 118 -17.45 -16.32 -4.95
C VAL A 118 -18.81 -16.54 -5.62
N ARG A 119 -18.92 -17.42 -6.61
CA ARG A 119 -20.20 -17.81 -7.20
C ARG A 119 -21.11 -18.55 -6.23
N ASP A 120 -20.55 -19.41 -5.38
CA ASP A 120 -21.30 -20.06 -4.30
C ASP A 120 -21.82 -19.01 -3.30
N MET A 121 -20.98 -18.06 -2.89
CA MET A 121 -21.42 -16.94 -2.05
C MET A 121 -22.52 -16.10 -2.73
N ALA A 122 -22.35 -15.79 -4.01
CA ALA A 122 -23.36 -15.04 -4.78
C ALA A 122 -24.69 -15.79 -4.88
N ALA A 123 -24.65 -17.11 -5.08
CA ALA A 123 -25.85 -17.94 -5.10
C ALA A 123 -26.57 -17.97 -3.74
N LYS A 124 -25.81 -18.07 -2.64
CA LYS A 124 -26.35 -18.02 -1.27
C LYS A 124 -26.97 -16.67 -0.96
N ALA A 125 -26.31 -15.56 -1.28
CA ALA A 125 -26.85 -14.22 -1.10
C ALA A 125 -28.12 -14.02 -1.92
N LYS A 126 -28.11 -14.38 -3.20
CA LYS A 126 -29.28 -14.32 -4.10
C LYS A 126 -30.47 -15.13 -3.58
N ALA A 127 -30.25 -16.30 -3.01
CA ALA A 127 -31.30 -17.17 -2.48
C ALA A 127 -32.12 -16.52 -1.35
N VAL A 128 -31.52 -15.54 -0.65
CA VAL A 128 -32.19 -14.75 0.40
C VAL A 128 -32.48 -13.29 -0.05
N GLY A 129 -32.44 -13.03 -1.35
CA GLY A 129 -32.76 -11.72 -1.91
C GLY A 129 -31.70 -10.64 -1.70
N LEU A 130 -30.41 -11.03 -1.55
CA LEU A 130 -29.33 -10.11 -1.28
C LEU A 130 -28.29 -10.07 -2.39
N ASN A 131 -27.62 -8.93 -2.54
CA ASN A 131 -26.28 -8.76 -3.11
C ASN A 131 -25.30 -8.40 -2.03
N ILE A 132 -24.06 -8.94 -2.13
CA ILE A 132 -22.88 -8.43 -1.42
C ILE A 132 -22.08 -7.56 -2.39
N ASP A 133 -21.16 -6.75 -1.87
CA ASP A 133 -20.24 -5.99 -2.72
C ASP A 133 -19.13 -6.91 -3.26
N TYR A 134 -19.23 -7.26 -4.54
CA TYR A 134 -18.32 -8.17 -5.22
C TYR A 134 -17.00 -7.53 -5.64
N PHE A 135 -16.71 -6.30 -5.22
CA PHE A 135 -15.43 -5.68 -5.52
C PHE A 135 -14.29 -6.44 -4.82
N PRO A 136 -13.19 -6.78 -5.53
CA PRO A 136 -12.22 -7.76 -5.03
C PRO A 136 -11.40 -7.32 -3.81
N THR A 137 -11.47 -6.06 -3.39
CA THR A 137 -10.88 -5.60 -2.11
C THR A 137 -11.62 -6.18 -0.89
N ASN A 138 -12.89 -6.57 -1.07
CA ASN A 138 -13.74 -7.09 -0.01
C ASN A 138 -13.57 -8.60 0.21
N PHE A 139 -12.65 -9.25 -0.50
CA PHE A 139 -12.39 -10.68 -0.39
C PHE A 139 -10.93 -10.95 -0.09
N VAL A 140 -10.66 -11.59 1.05
CA VAL A 140 -9.32 -12.01 1.47
C VAL A 140 -9.15 -13.51 1.27
N VAL A 141 -7.99 -13.93 0.77
CA VAL A 141 -7.64 -15.35 0.62
C VAL A 141 -6.82 -15.78 1.82
N ARG A 142 -7.32 -16.79 2.55
CA ARG A 142 -6.62 -17.49 3.62
C ARG A 142 -6.77 -19.00 3.43
N ASP A 143 -5.68 -19.73 3.40
CA ASP A 143 -5.63 -21.20 3.26
C ASP A 143 -6.44 -21.76 2.06
N GLY A 144 -6.37 -21.05 0.91
CA GLY A 144 -7.09 -21.42 -0.30
C GLY A 144 -8.59 -21.12 -0.30
N LEU A 145 -9.09 -20.50 0.76
CA LEU A 145 -10.49 -20.09 0.90
C LEU A 145 -10.61 -18.57 0.83
N ILE A 146 -11.69 -18.08 0.20
CA ILE A 146 -12.02 -16.65 0.23
C ILE A 146 -12.95 -16.33 1.40
N TRP A 147 -12.71 -15.14 1.98
CA TRP A 147 -13.47 -14.58 3.09
C TRP A 147 -14.00 -13.23 2.67
N TYR A 148 -15.31 -13.01 2.78
CA TYR A 148 -15.91 -11.70 2.56
C TYR A 148 -15.72 -10.85 3.81
N VAL A 149 -14.82 -9.85 3.75
CA VAL A 149 -14.35 -9.12 4.95
C VAL A 149 -15.15 -7.84 5.24
N ASP A 150 -16.08 -7.48 4.37
CA ASP A 150 -17.07 -6.45 4.64
C ASP A 150 -18.40 -7.08 5.09
N TYR A 151 -19.25 -6.31 5.75
CA TYR A 151 -20.57 -6.77 6.17
C TYR A 151 -21.71 -6.11 5.36
N GLU A 152 -21.38 -5.23 4.41
CA GLU A 152 -22.37 -4.56 3.59
C GLU A 152 -23.11 -5.55 2.69
N CYS A 153 -24.43 -5.51 2.76
CA CYS A 153 -25.29 -6.18 1.79
C CYS A 153 -26.50 -5.31 1.45
N ASN A 154 -26.96 -5.43 0.21
CA ASN A 154 -28.08 -4.69 -0.32
C ASN A 154 -29.14 -5.66 -0.85
N GLU A 155 -30.36 -5.18 -1.11
CA GLU A 155 -31.37 -5.96 -1.81
C GLU A 155 -30.86 -6.40 -3.18
N TYR A 156 -31.26 -7.62 -3.60
CA TYR A 156 -30.78 -8.19 -4.84
C TYR A 156 -31.22 -7.37 -6.06
N MET A 157 -30.22 -6.98 -6.84
CA MET A 157 -30.40 -6.36 -8.15
C MET A 157 -29.49 -7.09 -9.15
N ASP A 158 -30.04 -7.56 -10.26
CA ASP A 158 -29.32 -8.39 -11.22
C ASP A 158 -28.13 -7.65 -11.86
N GLU A 159 -28.25 -6.34 -12.05
CA GLU A 159 -27.17 -5.49 -12.60
C GLU A 159 -25.91 -5.47 -11.70
N TRP A 160 -26.06 -5.60 -10.38
CA TRP A 160 -24.97 -5.63 -9.40
C TRP A 160 -24.59 -7.04 -8.98
N SER A 161 -25.07 -8.07 -9.70
CA SER A 161 -24.68 -9.45 -9.45
C SER A 161 -23.20 -9.67 -9.77
N PHE A 162 -22.64 -10.77 -9.25
CA PHE A 162 -21.23 -11.12 -9.53
C PHE A 162 -20.99 -11.28 -11.03
N GLU A 163 -21.90 -11.94 -11.78
CA GLU A 163 -21.69 -12.20 -13.22
C GLU A 163 -21.84 -10.94 -14.08
N ASN A 164 -22.74 -10.01 -13.71
CA ASN A 164 -22.98 -8.82 -14.52
C ASN A 164 -22.04 -7.65 -14.18
N TRP A 165 -21.57 -7.58 -12.93
CA TRP A 165 -20.73 -6.48 -12.46
C TRP A 165 -19.39 -6.97 -11.89
N GLY A 166 -19.40 -7.79 -10.83
CA GLY A 166 -18.22 -8.13 -10.03
C GLY A 166 -17.10 -8.80 -10.83
N ILE A 167 -17.44 -9.73 -11.72
CA ILE A 167 -16.48 -10.55 -12.48
C ILE A 167 -15.48 -9.71 -13.29
N ARG A 168 -15.87 -8.49 -13.68
CA ARG A 168 -15.02 -7.55 -14.43
C ARG A 168 -13.75 -7.16 -13.66
N TYR A 169 -13.80 -7.20 -12.34
CA TYR A 169 -12.70 -6.82 -11.46
C TYR A 169 -11.90 -8.01 -10.89
N TRP A 170 -12.35 -9.23 -11.16
CA TRP A 170 -11.68 -10.48 -10.73
C TRP A 170 -10.67 -11.03 -11.74
N LYS A 171 -10.40 -10.28 -12.77
CA LYS A 171 -9.40 -10.57 -13.83
C LYS A 171 -8.80 -9.25 -14.29
N ARG A 172 -7.67 -9.32 -14.99
CA ARG A 172 -7.11 -8.16 -15.68
C ARG A 172 -7.92 -7.85 -16.94
N THR A 173 -9.05 -7.20 -16.75
CA THR A 173 -9.92 -6.69 -17.82
C THR A 173 -9.61 -5.24 -18.13
N PRO A 174 -10.08 -4.66 -19.24
CA PRO A 174 -9.99 -3.23 -19.50
C PRO A 174 -10.59 -2.36 -18.37
N GLU A 175 -11.68 -2.82 -17.75
CA GLU A 175 -12.34 -2.14 -16.63
C GLU A 175 -11.47 -2.14 -15.38
N PHE A 176 -10.80 -3.27 -15.07
CA PHE A 176 -9.86 -3.34 -13.96
C PHE A 176 -8.65 -2.44 -14.18
N GLU A 177 -8.09 -2.41 -15.39
CA GLU A 177 -6.96 -1.54 -15.73
C GLU A 177 -7.34 -0.06 -15.70
N ALA A 178 -8.56 0.29 -16.15
CA ALA A 178 -9.10 1.63 -16.03
C ALA A 178 -9.24 2.04 -14.56
N TYR A 179 -9.82 1.16 -13.74
CA TYR A 179 -9.94 1.38 -12.29
C TYR A 179 -8.57 1.64 -11.64
N LEU A 180 -7.55 0.80 -11.95
CA LEU A 180 -6.20 0.99 -11.43
C LEU A 180 -5.60 2.35 -11.82
N LYS A 181 -5.88 2.81 -13.02
CA LYS A 181 -5.39 4.10 -13.52
C LYS A 181 -6.09 5.27 -12.83
N ASP A 182 -7.41 5.20 -12.68
CA ASP A 182 -8.24 6.26 -12.11
C ASP A 182 -8.04 6.39 -10.58
N HIS A 183 -7.72 5.26 -9.92
CA HIS A 183 -7.48 5.20 -8.47
C HIS A 183 -5.98 5.03 -8.13
N ALA A 184 -5.09 5.28 -9.09
CA ALA A 184 -3.67 5.34 -8.80
C ALA A 184 -3.40 6.52 -7.84
N PRO A 185 -2.67 6.30 -6.72
CA PRO A 185 -2.34 7.39 -5.83
C PRO A 185 -1.69 8.53 -6.61
N SER A 186 -2.18 9.74 -6.42
CA SER A 186 -1.55 10.91 -7.02
C SER A 186 -0.16 11.09 -6.40
N ILE A 187 0.87 10.79 -7.19
CA ILE A 187 2.26 10.93 -6.76
C ILE A 187 2.87 12.16 -7.43
N THR A 188 3.25 13.13 -6.62
CA THR A 188 3.99 14.32 -7.05
C THR A 188 5.48 14.07 -6.91
N ILE A 189 6.25 14.34 -7.96
CA ILE A 189 7.72 14.31 -7.92
C ILE A 189 8.23 15.73 -8.02
N ARG A 190 9.10 16.12 -7.09
CA ARG A 190 9.71 17.46 -7.04
C ARG A 190 11.18 17.38 -6.71
N GLU A 191 11.94 18.36 -7.16
CA GLU A 191 13.25 18.63 -6.61
C GLU A 191 13.07 19.22 -5.22
N GLU A 192 13.57 18.50 -4.20
CA GLU A 192 13.35 18.82 -2.81
C GLU A 192 14.50 18.33 -1.95
N ARG A 193 14.95 19.14 -1.01
CA ARG A 193 15.90 18.75 0.03
C ARG A 193 15.13 18.17 1.22
N ILE A 194 15.18 16.85 1.36
CA ILE A 194 14.57 16.17 2.50
C ILE A 194 15.49 16.21 3.71
N THR A 195 14.94 16.06 4.92
CA THR A 195 15.74 15.97 6.15
C THR A 195 16.38 14.60 6.31
N ALA A 196 17.44 14.51 7.11
CA ALA A 196 18.08 13.24 7.43
C ALA A 196 17.11 12.30 8.17
N GLU A 197 16.30 12.81 9.09
CA GLU A 197 15.29 12.05 9.83
C GLU A 197 14.23 11.47 8.89
N GLU A 198 13.72 12.29 7.97
CA GLU A 198 12.74 11.84 6.98
C GLU A 198 13.32 10.77 6.06
N TYR A 199 14.58 10.94 5.64
CA TYR A 199 15.25 9.94 4.81
C TYR A 199 15.48 8.62 5.56
N VAL A 200 15.89 8.66 6.82
CA VAL A 200 16.02 7.45 7.67
C VAL A 200 14.66 6.76 7.82
N GLY A 201 13.59 7.51 8.06
CA GLY A 201 12.24 6.98 8.10
C GLY A 201 11.80 6.32 6.77
N PHE A 202 12.22 6.88 5.64
CA PHE A 202 11.99 6.30 4.31
C PHE A 202 12.81 5.02 4.10
N LEU A 203 14.08 4.98 4.49
CA LEU A 203 14.96 3.81 4.36
C LEU A 203 14.39 2.56 5.04
N LYS A 204 13.72 2.70 6.17
CA LYS A 204 13.03 1.58 6.86
C LYS A 204 11.96 0.90 6.01
N ARG A 205 11.35 1.63 5.09
CA ARG A 205 10.27 1.17 4.21
C ARG A 205 10.72 0.77 2.82
N THR A 206 12.05 0.77 2.56
CA THR A 206 12.62 0.49 1.24
C THR A 206 13.75 -0.53 1.32
N ASP A 207 14.16 -1.04 0.16
CA ASP A 207 15.30 -1.96 0.07
C ASP A 207 16.66 -1.23 0.13
N LEU A 208 16.66 0.11 0.04
CA LEU A 208 17.86 0.92 0.27
C LEU A 208 18.38 0.84 1.70
N GLY A 209 17.53 0.50 2.67
CA GLY A 209 17.89 0.45 4.08
C GLY A 209 18.99 -0.57 4.43
N SER A 210 19.28 -1.53 3.55
CA SER A 210 20.36 -2.51 3.71
C SER A 210 21.62 -2.18 2.92
N GLN A 211 21.69 -1.03 2.26
CA GLN A 211 22.79 -0.66 1.36
C GLN A 211 23.83 0.26 1.98
N TYR A 212 23.54 0.81 3.14
CA TYR A 212 24.43 1.72 3.83
C TYR A 212 25.28 1.01 4.86
N PRO A 213 26.56 1.40 5.00
CA PRO A 213 27.41 0.88 6.05
C PRO A 213 27.03 1.50 7.41
N LYS A 214 27.29 0.77 8.47
CA LYS A 214 27.00 1.19 9.84
C LYS A 214 27.88 2.37 10.31
N GLU A 215 29.11 2.48 9.77
CA GLU A 215 30.12 3.43 10.20
C GLU A 215 29.68 4.89 9.99
N ARG A 216 29.50 5.61 11.07
CA ARG A 216 29.06 7.03 11.11
C ARG A 216 27.79 7.26 10.28
N PHE A 217 26.84 6.32 10.35
CA PHE A 217 25.65 6.33 9.51
C PHE A 217 24.90 7.66 9.57
N GLU A 218 24.52 8.14 10.78
CA GLU A 218 23.75 9.37 10.96
C GLU A 218 24.49 10.61 10.40
N GLU A 219 25.79 10.74 10.70
CA GLU A 219 26.62 11.84 10.17
C GLU A 219 26.64 11.83 8.64
N ARG A 220 26.82 10.66 8.06
CA ARG A 220 26.91 10.49 6.60
C ARG A 220 25.60 10.75 5.91
N ILE A 221 24.47 10.27 6.46
CA ILE A 221 23.13 10.58 5.93
C ILE A 221 22.84 12.08 6.02
N ALA A 222 23.15 12.72 7.15
CA ALA A 222 22.97 14.17 7.32
C ALA A 222 23.78 14.98 6.29
N ARG A 223 24.98 14.49 5.90
CA ARG A 223 25.79 15.10 4.84
C ARG A 223 25.19 14.81 3.46
N LEU A 224 24.83 13.56 3.18
CA LEU A 224 24.28 13.11 1.90
C LEU A 224 23.09 13.98 1.46
N VAL A 225 22.06 14.09 2.29
CA VAL A 225 20.82 14.85 1.95
C VAL A 225 21.07 16.34 1.71
N LYS A 226 22.16 16.88 2.23
CA LYS A 226 22.54 18.30 2.04
C LYS A 226 23.34 18.56 0.77
N THR A 227 24.19 17.59 0.34
CA THR A 227 25.26 17.86 -0.62
C THR A 227 25.05 17.25 -2.00
N VAL A 228 24.11 16.29 -2.17
CA VAL A 228 23.86 15.72 -3.51
C VAL A 228 23.46 16.81 -4.51
N SER A 229 23.89 16.69 -5.76
CA SER A 229 23.56 17.68 -6.79
C SER A 229 22.07 17.66 -7.10
N ILE A 230 21.50 16.48 -7.33
CA ILE A 230 20.07 16.26 -7.56
C ILE A 230 19.47 15.52 -6.37
N SER A 231 18.39 16.07 -5.82
CA SER A 231 17.59 15.45 -4.78
C SER A 231 16.11 15.51 -5.18
N LEU A 232 15.55 14.35 -5.54
CA LEU A 232 14.15 14.22 -5.93
C LEU A 232 13.37 13.47 -4.85
N ALA A 233 12.24 14.03 -4.46
CA ALA A 233 11.25 13.40 -3.59
C ALA A 233 9.96 13.11 -4.35
N ALA A 234 9.47 11.89 -4.24
CA ALA A 234 8.13 11.50 -4.65
C ALA A 234 7.23 11.42 -3.42
N ARG A 235 6.14 12.18 -3.42
CA ARG A 235 5.19 12.23 -2.31
C ARG A 235 3.79 11.82 -2.75
N ASN A 236 3.06 11.13 -1.87
CA ASN A 236 1.64 10.87 -2.06
C ASN A 236 0.80 12.11 -1.67
N GLU A 237 -0.53 12.00 -1.79
CA GLU A 237 -1.47 13.09 -1.48
C GLU A 237 -1.43 13.54 -0.02
N GLN A 238 -1.05 12.65 0.91
CA GLN A 238 -0.89 12.92 2.32
C GLN A 238 0.50 13.53 2.65
N GLY A 239 1.35 13.76 1.65
CA GLY A 239 2.70 14.28 1.81
C GLY A 239 3.74 13.24 2.23
N LEU A 240 3.37 11.96 2.39
CA LEU A 240 4.29 10.89 2.74
C LEU A 240 5.35 10.71 1.65
N LEU A 241 6.62 10.65 2.04
CA LEU A 241 7.74 10.36 1.15
C LEU A 241 7.68 8.88 0.72
N VAL A 242 7.38 8.63 -0.56
CA VAL A 242 7.19 7.29 -1.12
C VAL A 242 8.22 6.93 -2.19
N GLY A 243 9.08 7.87 -2.56
CA GLY A 243 10.20 7.61 -3.46
C GLY A 243 11.26 8.68 -3.35
N VAL A 244 12.51 8.28 -3.49
CA VAL A 244 13.69 9.18 -3.48
C VAL A 244 14.62 8.80 -4.62
N LEU A 245 15.20 9.82 -5.25
CA LEU A 245 16.37 9.66 -6.09
C LEU A 245 17.41 10.73 -5.71
N PHE A 246 18.64 10.27 -5.46
CA PHE A 246 19.79 11.15 -5.35
C PHE A 246 20.73 10.93 -6.51
N GLY A 247 21.37 12.02 -6.97
CA GLY A 247 22.32 11.99 -8.06
C GLY A 247 23.40 13.04 -7.93
N LEU A 248 24.56 12.73 -8.51
CA LEU A 248 25.69 13.65 -8.67
C LEU A 248 25.82 13.97 -10.15
N THR A 249 25.91 15.25 -10.49
CA THR A 249 26.03 15.70 -11.90
C THR A 249 26.92 16.92 -12.01
N ASP A 250 27.59 17.03 -13.15
CA ASP A 250 28.31 18.23 -13.59
C ASP A 250 27.41 19.16 -14.45
N TYR A 251 26.17 18.75 -14.71
CA TYR A 251 25.21 19.44 -15.58
C TYR A 251 25.69 19.67 -17.02
N ALA A 252 26.72 18.95 -17.45
CA ALA A 252 27.34 19.10 -18.76
C ALA A 252 27.44 17.78 -19.52
N TYR A 253 27.85 16.70 -18.86
CA TYR A 253 28.12 15.41 -19.49
C TYR A 253 27.58 14.21 -18.71
N TRP A 254 27.56 14.27 -17.35
CA TRP A 254 27.42 13.09 -16.52
C TRP A 254 26.35 13.24 -15.44
N LEU A 255 25.57 12.21 -15.26
CA LEU A 255 24.71 12.00 -14.11
C LEU A 255 25.03 10.62 -13.51
N TYR A 256 25.49 10.60 -12.29
CA TYR A 256 25.67 9.39 -11.51
C TYR A 256 24.55 9.26 -10.46
N ILE A 257 23.69 8.24 -10.60
CA ILE A 257 22.63 7.97 -9.63
C ILE A 257 23.24 7.22 -8.44
N THR A 258 23.20 7.83 -7.27
CA THR A 258 23.71 7.23 -6.03
C THR A 258 22.66 6.42 -5.31
N ASP A 259 21.42 6.88 -5.34
CA ASP A 259 20.29 6.28 -4.63
C ASP A 259 19.02 6.37 -5.46
N LEU A 260 18.31 5.26 -5.57
CA LEU A 260 16.97 5.18 -6.11
C LEU A 260 16.16 4.19 -5.28
N GLY A 261 15.21 4.69 -4.52
CA GLY A 261 14.32 3.88 -3.70
C GLY A 261 12.85 4.23 -3.93
N VAL A 262 12.00 3.22 -3.77
CA VAL A 262 10.55 3.38 -3.73
C VAL A 262 10.05 2.58 -2.54
N ASP A 263 9.15 3.17 -1.75
CA ASP A 263 8.48 2.51 -0.64
C ASP A 263 7.82 1.21 -1.12
N ARG A 264 7.97 0.14 -0.34
CA ARG A 264 7.50 -1.20 -0.73
C ARG A 264 6.02 -1.24 -1.07
N ASP A 265 5.20 -0.45 -0.38
CA ASP A 265 3.76 -0.36 -0.61
C ASP A 265 3.40 0.39 -1.92
N TYR A 266 4.36 1.14 -2.48
CA TYR A 266 4.20 1.93 -3.70
C TYR A 266 4.98 1.39 -4.89
N THR A 267 5.56 0.18 -4.79
CA THR A 267 6.28 -0.46 -5.90
C THR A 267 5.36 -0.77 -7.08
N ARG A 268 5.95 -0.95 -8.27
CA ARG A 268 5.25 -1.28 -9.54
C ARG A 268 4.24 -0.23 -10.04
N GLN A 269 4.24 0.98 -9.48
CA GLN A 269 3.38 2.10 -9.91
C GLN A 269 4.13 3.09 -10.84
N GLY A 270 5.29 2.71 -11.35
CA GLY A 270 6.08 3.54 -12.27
C GLY A 270 6.85 4.71 -11.63
N ILE A 271 6.84 4.83 -10.28
CA ILE A 271 7.50 5.93 -9.56
C ILE A 271 9.00 5.96 -9.86
N GLY A 272 9.70 4.83 -9.76
CA GLY A 272 11.13 4.74 -10.06
C GLY A 272 11.48 5.19 -11.49
N LYS A 273 10.67 4.79 -12.48
CA LYS A 273 10.82 5.25 -13.88
C LYS A 273 10.65 6.76 -14.01
N ARG A 274 9.65 7.33 -13.33
CA ARG A 274 9.41 8.78 -13.34
C ARG A 274 10.55 9.54 -12.67
N LEU A 275 11.05 9.06 -11.53
CA LEU A 275 12.21 9.63 -10.83
C LEU A 275 13.45 9.65 -11.72
N MET A 276 13.79 8.54 -12.38
CA MET A 276 14.90 8.44 -13.31
C MET A 276 14.77 9.45 -14.46
N LYS A 277 13.59 9.51 -15.08
CA LYS A 277 13.32 10.46 -16.18
C LYS A 277 13.45 11.91 -15.71
N THR A 278 12.90 12.24 -14.54
CA THR A 278 12.98 13.61 -14.00
C THR A 278 14.42 13.99 -13.67
N ALA A 279 15.20 13.10 -13.04
CA ALA A 279 16.61 13.34 -12.75
C ALA A 279 17.43 13.57 -14.02
N HIS A 280 17.21 12.77 -15.05
CA HIS A 280 17.87 12.92 -16.33
C HIS A 280 17.54 14.28 -17.00
N GLN A 281 16.28 14.69 -16.97
CA GLN A 281 15.85 16.00 -17.48
C GLN A 281 16.49 17.16 -16.72
N LEU A 282 16.55 17.08 -15.38
CA LEU A 282 17.18 18.11 -14.54
C LEU A 282 18.69 18.23 -14.78
N ALA A 283 19.35 17.11 -15.05
CA ALA A 283 20.78 17.10 -15.35
C ALA A 283 21.13 17.72 -16.71
N GLY A 284 20.18 17.78 -17.66
CA GLY A 284 20.39 18.31 -19.03
C GLY A 284 19.67 17.50 -20.12
N GLY A 285 19.18 16.29 -19.80
CA GLY A 285 18.36 15.47 -20.68
C GLY A 285 19.11 14.39 -21.47
N GLU A 286 18.33 13.55 -22.14
CA GLU A 286 18.81 12.32 -22.79
C GLU A 286 19.80 12.54 -23.97
N LYS A 287 19.80 13.72 -24.53
CA LYS A 287 20.68 14.02 -25.68
C LYS A 287 22.08 14.43 -25.27
N ASP A 288 22.23 14.98 -24.07
CA ASP A 288 23.45 15.64 -23.65
C ASP A 288 24.13 14.97 -22.44
N ILE A 289 23.35 14.20 -21.63
CA ILE A 289 23.83 13.63 -20.38
C ILE A 289 23.87 12.10 -20.43
N ALA A 290 25.04 11.53 -20.16
CA ALA A 290 25.18 10.09 -19.93
C ALA A 290 24.88 9.75 -18.47
N VAL A 291 24.08 8.70 -18.24
CA VAL A 291 23.65 8.26 -16.89
C VAL A 291 24.38 6.98 -16.49
N TYR A 292 24.95 6.99 -15.29
CA TYR A 292 25.62 5.84 -14.68
C TYR A 292 25.06 5.56 -13.29
N LEU A 293 25.11 4.31 -12.87
CA LEU A 293 24.79 3.87 -11.51
C LEU A 293 25.44 2.52 -11.21
N ILE A 294 25.54 2.20 -9.92
CA ILE A 294 25.83 0.85 -9.45
C ILE A 294 24.51 0.22 -9.01
N ALA A 295 24.14 -0.88 -9.66
CA ALA A 295 22.89 -1.58 -9.38
C ALA A 295 23.14 -2.84 -8.55
N ASN A 296 22.30 -3.07 -7.54
CA ASN A 296 22.20 -4.39 -6.92
C ASN A 296 21.64 -5.40 -7.93
N GLU A 297 22.04 -6.65 -7.82
CA GLU A 297 21.59 -7.71 -8.74
C GLU A 297 20.06 -7.78 -8.87
N ASN A 298 19.32 -7.62 -7.77
CA ASN A 298 17.86 -7.62 -7.76
C ASN A 298 17.25 -6.43 -8.50
N ALA A 299 17.96 -5.31 -8.63
CA ALA A 299 17.51 -4.11 -9.31
C ALA A 299 17.89 -4.08 -10.81
N VAL A 300 18.83 -4.88 -11.25
CA VAL A 300 19.30 -4.93 -12.65
C VAL A 300 18.13 -5.09 -13.64
N PRO A 301 17.14 -5.99 -13.44
CA PRO A 301 16.02 -6.13 -14.37
C PRO A 301 15.18 -4.86 -14.53
N PHE A 302 15.08 -4.03 -13.51
CA PHE A 302 14.41 -2.74 -13.59
C PHE A 302 15.14 -1.77 -14.54
N TYR A 303 16.46 -1.64 -14.40
CA TYR A 303 17.27 -0.76 -15.25
C TYR A 303 17.32 -1.23 -16.70
N VAL A 304 17.43 -2.54 -16.93
CA VAL A 304 17.36 -3.11 -18.29
C VAL A 304 16.03 -2.78 -18.97
N LYS A 305 14.90 -2.84 -18.25
CA LYS A 305 13.59 -2.40 -18.78
C LYS A 305 13.51 -0.91 -19.10
N LEU A 306 14.39 -0.09 -18.51
CA LEU A 306 14.52 1.33 -18.84
C LEU A 306 15.45 1.58 -20.04
N GLY A 307 16.05 0.52 -20.64
CA GLY A 307 16.97 0.61 -21.77
C GLY A 307 18.44 0.76 -21.36
N MET A 308 18.77 0.66 -20.08
CA MET A 308 20.15 0.70 -19.62
C MET A 308 20.87 -0.63 -19.88
N LYS A 309 22.17 -0.56 -20.09
CA LYS A 309 23.05 -1.70 -20.33
C LYS A 309 24.14 -1.75 -19.26
N ARG A 310 24.66 -2.92 -18.98
CA ARG A 310 25.89 -3.05 -18.15
C ARG A 310 27.06 -2.37 -18.88
N ALA A 311 27.81 -1.57 -18.15
CA ALA A 311 29.05 -0.96 -18.64
C ALA A 311 30.23 -1.87 -18.32
N GLU A 312 31.06 -2.15 -19.33
CA GLU A 312 32.22 -3.01 -19.17
C GLU A 312 33.53 -2.21 -18.92
N ASP A 313 33.45 -0.90 -19.09
CA ASP A 313 34.57 0.05 -19.01
C ASP A 313 34.61 0.83 -17.69
N VAL A 314 33.78 0.47 -16.72
CA VAL A 314 33.80 1.10 -15.39
C VAL A 314 34.89 0.48 -14.52
N MET A 315 35.80 1.31 -14.06
CA MET A 315 36.87 0.91 -13.14
C MET A 315 36.54 1.33 -11.72
N GLN A 316 36.83 0.44 -10.77
CA GLN A 316 36.56 0.62 -9.36
C GLN A 316 37.86 0.61 -8.55
N TYR A 317 37.99 1.59 -7.65
CA TYR A 317 39.01 1.61 -6.61
C TYR A 317 38.36 1.70 -5.25
N ASN A 318 38.26 0.59 -4.53
CA ASN A 318 37.58 0.50 -3.26
C ASN A 318 38.38 -0.41 -2.30
N HIS A 319 38.86 0.18 -1.20
CA HIS A 319 39.55 -0.51 -0.11
C HIS A 319 38.80 -0.41 1.22
N ILE A 320 37.54 -0.01 1.16
CA ILE A 320 36.74 0.21 2.36
C ILE A 320 35.99 -1.07 2.69
N GLU A 321 36.18 -1.59 3.88
CA GLU A 321 35.37 -2.65 4.46
C GLU A 321 34.21 -2.00 5.20
N TRP A 322 32.99 -2.41 4.85
CA TRP A 322 31.75 -1.91 5.42
C TRP A 322 31.13 -2.93 6.37
N THR A 323 30.62 -2.47 7.51
CA THR A 323 29.78 -3.30 8.37
C THR A 323 28.33 -3.23 7.86
N GLU A 324 27.82 -4.37 7.40
CA GLU A 324 26.45 -4.49 6.94
C GLU A 324 25.46 -4.32 8.10
N PHE A 325 24.39 -3.59 7.88
CA PHE A 325 23.25 -3.54 8.79
C PHE A 325 21.99 -3.10 8.02
N THR A 326 20.81 -3.34 8.60
CA THR A 326 19.54 -2.85 8.06
C THR A 326 19.02 -1.75 8.94
N VAL A 327 18.58 -0.64 8.34
CA VAL A 327 17.94 0.48 9.05
C VAL A 327 16.57 0.04 9.53
N THR A 328 16.35 0.02 10.85
CA THR A 328 15.13 -0.46 11.52
C THR A 328 14.46 0.64 12.35
#